data_1025baf1ebcad84c4261fcc5ae7396d7
#
_entry.id   1025baf1ebcad84c4261fcc5ae7396d7
#
_cell.length_a   1.000
_cell.length_b   1.000
_cell.length_c   1.000
_cell.angle_alpha   90.00
_cell.angle_beta   90.00
_cell.angle_gamma   90.00
#
_symmetry.space_group_name_H-M   'P 1'
#
loop_
_entity.id
_entity.type
_entity.pdbx_description
1 polymer ?
#
loop_
_entity_poly.entity_id
_entity_poly.type
_entity_poly.pdbx_seq_one_letter_code
_entity_poly.pdbx_strand_id
1 'polypeptide(L)'
;LENVIVSNSCLIGSLNAGFDILDEAIDRSILAISAEAVGAMEILYKTTVEYTKTREQFGTPIGKFQVLQHRMVDMFMEYEQCKSLLYMATMKNEESAPDAKKAISGLKYQVGKAGKFVGQQSVQLHGGMGVTDELNVGHYFKRLTTIGTIFGNADFHLKQYTSL
;
A
#
# COMPACT_ATOMS: atom_id res chain seq x y z
N LEU A 1 2.38 -31.43 -5.75
CA LEU A 1 1.59 -32.53 -5.16
C LEU A 1 1.49 -33.64 -6.20
N GLU A 2 1.83 -34.87 -5.85
CA GLU A 2 1.76 -36.03 -6.76
C GLU A 2 0.91 -37.12 -6.09
N ASN A 3 -0.07 -37.66 -6.81
CA ASN A 3 -0.94 -38.76 -6.39
C ASN A 3 -1.62 -38.59 -5.03
N VAL A 4 -2.01 -37.35 -4.69
CA VAL A 4 -2.76 -37.06 -3.46
C VAL A 4 -4.25 -37.33 -3.70
N ILE A 5 -4.79 -38.30 -3.02
CA ILE A 5 -6.21 -38.66 -3.08
C ILE A 5 -6.97 -37.77 -2.09
N VAL A 6 -7.96 -37.02 -2.58
CA VAL A 6 -8.84 -36.18 -1.75
C VAL A 6 -10.31 -36.58 -1.98
N SER A 7 -11.13 -36.41 -0.95
CA SER A 7 -12.58 -36.65 -1.04
C SER A 7 -13.25 -35.53 -1.85
N ASN A 8 -14.37 -35.84 -2.53
CA ASN A 8 -15.19 -34.84 -3.20
C ASN A 8 -15.69 -33.74 -2.24
N SER A 9 -15.79 -34.02 -0.94
CA SER A 9 -16.14 -33.01 0.06
C SER A 9 -15.04 -31.95 0.28
N CYS A 10 -13.83 -32.16 -0.22
CA CYS A 10 -12.75 -31.18 -0.20
C CYS A 10 -12.78 -30.25 -1.41
N LEU A 11 -13.66 -30.48 -2.38
CA LEU A 11 -13.82 -29.62 -3.55
C LEU A 11 -14.56 -28.31 -3.17
N ILE A 12 -13.91 -27.18 -3.43
CA ILE A 12 -14.51 -25.85 -3.28
C ILE A 12 -15.05 -25.41 -4.64
N GLY A 13 -16.38 -25.22 -4.73
CA GLY A 13 -17.04 -24.89 -5.99
C GLY A 13 -17.24 -26.10 -6.91
N SER A 14 -17.10 -25.92 -8.20
CA SER A 14 -17.28 -26.92 -9.24
C SER A 14 -15.93 -27.36 -9.84
N LEU A 15 -15.86 -28.60 -10.31
CA LEU A 15 -14.67 -29.13 -10.96
C LEU A 15 -14.30 -28.25 -12.19
N ASN A 16 -13.04 -27.88 -12.31
CA ASN A 16 -12.49 -27.02 -13.36
C ASN A 16 -13.01 -25.54 -13.36
N ALA A 17 -13.70 -25.09 -12.31
CA ALA A 17 -14.22 -23.73 -12.17
C ALA A 17 -13.56 -22.97 -10.99
N GLY A 18 -12.36 -23.35 -10.57
CA GLY A 18 -11.69 -22.74 -9.42
C GLY A 18 -11.10 -21.34 -9.69
N PHE A 19 -10.91 -20.97 -10.96
CA PHE A 19 -10.25 -19.69 -11.28
C PHE A 19 -11.08 -18.49 -10.82
N ASP A 20 -12.40 -18.49 -11.03
CA ASP A 20 -13.25 -17.35 -10.67
C ASP A 20 -13.28 -17.13 -9.15
N ILE A 21 -13.31 -18.23 -8.38
CA ILE A 21 -13.26 -18.19 -6.91
C ILE A 21 -11.92 -17.63 -6.43
N LEU A 22 -10.82 -18.06 -7.05
CA LEU A 22 -9.49 -17.58 -6.72
C LEU A 22 -9.32 -16.10 -7.08
N ASP A 23 -9.81 -15.68 -8.22
CA ASP A 23 -9.76 -14.30 -8.70
C ASP A 23 -10.51 -13.35 -7.76
N GLU A 24 -11.71 -13.71 -7.29
CA GLU A 24 -12.44 -12.97 -6.26
C GLU A 24 -11.66 -12.90 -4.93
N ALA A 25 -11.07 -14.01 -4.50
CA ALA A 25 -10.27 -14.06 -3.28
C ALA A 25 -9.02 -13.16 -3.37
N ILE A 26 -8.40 -13.07 -4.56
CA ILE A 26 -7.26 -12.18 -4.83
C ILE A 26 -7.71 -10.71 -4.76
N ASP A 27 -8.84 -10.34 -5.36
CA ASP A 27 -9.36 -8.97 -5.32
C ASP A 27 -9.62 -8.50 -3.88
N ARG A 28 -10.26 -9.33 -3.06
CA ARG A 28 -10.45 -9.08 -1.62
C ARG A 28 -9.12 -8.98 -0.86
N SER A 29 -8.15 -9.82 -1.22
CA SER A 29 -6.81 -9.78 -0.62
C SER A 29 -6.06 -8.49 -0.98
N ILE A 30 -6.21 -7.99 -2.22
CA ILE A 30 -5.64 -6.70 -2.66
C ILE A 30 -6.24 -5.55 -1.84
N LEU A 31 -7.55 -5.55 -1.59
CA LEU A 31 -8.18 -4.53 -0.72
C LEU A 31 -7.59 -4.58 0.69
N ALA A 32 -7.46 -5.78 1.27
CA ALA A 32 -6.94 -5.94 2.63
C ALA A 32 -5.49 -5.45 2.77
N ILE A 33 -4.58 -5.85 1.87
CA ILE A 33 -3.18 -5.39 1.94
C ILE A 33 -3.04 -3.92 1.57
N SER A 34 -3.94 -3.37 0.76
CA SER A 34 -3.97 -1.93 0.46
C SER A 34 -4.41 -1.13 1.68
N ALA A 35 -5.36 -1.63 2.48
CA ALA A 35 -5.74 -1.02 3.75
C ALA A 35 -4.57 -1.00 4.75
N GLU A 36 -3.82 -2.11 4.85
CA GLU A 36 -2.59 -2.18 5.66
C GLU A 36 -1.57 -1.12 5.18
N ALA A 37 -1.37 -1.00 3.87
CA ALA A 37 -0.43 -0.02 3.32
C ALA A 37 -0.84 1.43 3.61
N VAL A 38 -2.14 1.75 3.52
CA VAL A 38 -2.68 3.08 3.86
C VAL A 38 -2.42 3.39 5.33
N GLY A 39 -2.67 2.44 6.24
CA GLY A 39 -2.35 2.60 7.67
C GLY A 39 -0.85 2.79 7.93
N ALA A 40 0.01 2.04 7.24
CA ALA A 40 1.46 2.20 7.35
C ALA A 40 1.95 3.57 6.84
N MET A 41 1.39 4.07 5.73
CA MET A 41 1.69 5.42 5.21
C MET A 41 1.23 6.51 6.20
N GLU A 42 0.08 6.33 6.84
CA GLU A 42 -0.41 7.27 7.87
C GLU A 42 0.57 7.40 9.03
N ILE A 43 1.03 6.27 9.57
CA ILE A 43 2.01 6.25 10.65
C ILE A 43 3.31 6.93 10.20
N LEU A 44 3.81 6.58 9.01
CA LEU A 44 5.07 7.12 8.51
C LEU A 44 5.03 8.64 8.36
N TYR A 45 4.01 9.21 7.72
CA TYR A 45 3.99 10.66 7.53
C TYR A 45 3.82 11.39 8.86
N LYS A 46 2.93 10.92 9.77
CA LYS A 46 2.74 11.53 11.10
C LYS A 46 4.01 11.49 11.93
N THR A 47 4.66 10.31 12.01
CA THR A 47 5.92 10.15 12.74
C THR A 47 7.01 11.05 12.16
N THR A 48 7.09 11.17 10.84
CA THR A 48 8.08 12.03 10.17
C THR A 48 7.84 13.51 10.49
N VAL A 49 6.59 13.96 10.45
CA VAL A 49 6.22 15.34 10.83
C VAL A 49 6.64 15.64 12.28
N GLU A 50 6.32 14.75 13.22
CA GLU A 50 6.69 14.95 14.64
C GLU A 50 8.21 14.92 14.84
N TYR A 51 8.93 14.00 14.18
CA TYR A 51 10.39 13.96 14.22
C TYR A 51 11.01 15.28 13.74
N THR A 52 10.53 15.83 12.63
CA THR A 52 11.09 17.08 12.07
C THR A 52 10.82 18.30 12.94
N LYS A 53 9.79 18.29 13.81
CA LYS A 53 9.52 19.36 14.80
C LYS A 53 10.53 19.37 15.95
N THR A 54 11.08 18.21 16.30
CA THR A 54 11.94 18.04 17.45
C THR A 54 13.44 17.93 17.11
N ARG A 55 13.75 17.41 15.91
CA ARG A 55 15.13 17.27 15.44
C ARG A 55 15.71 18.61 15.05
N GLU A 56 16.79 19.02 15.69
CA GLU A 56 17.47 20.28 15.39
C GLU A 56 18.74 20.07 14.57
N GLN A 57 18.94 20.93 13.60
CA GLN A 57 20.17 21.12 12.84
C GLN A 57 20.31 22.60 12.45
N PHE A 58 21.53 23.11 12.35
CA PHE A 58 21.80 24.52 12.04
C PHE A 58 21.09 25.48 13.00
N GLY A 59 20.96 25.09 14.27
CA GLY A 59 20.36 25.92 15.33
C GLY A 59 18.84 26.06 15.27
N THR A 60 18.15 25.20 14.51
CA THR A 60 16.68 25.24 14.40
C THR A 60 16.10 23.85 14.15
N PRO A 61 14.83 23.59 14.54
CA PRO A 61 14.12 22.39 14.12
C PRO A 61 14.09 22.23 12.60
N ILE A 62 14.41 21.03 12.10
CA ILE A 62 14.52 20.79 10.64
C ILE A 62 13.20 20.98 9.91
N GLY A 63 12.05 20.80 10.58
CA GLY A 63 10.71 21.06 10.04
C GLY A 63 10.45 22.53 9.67
N LYS A 64 11.33 23.48 10.03
CA LYS A 64 11.23 24.86 9.59
C LYS A 64 11.81 25.11 8.20
N PHE A 65 12.59 24.16 7.66
CA PHE A 65 13.10 24.27 6.30
C PHE A 65 12.01 23.98 5.27
N GLN A 66 11.69 24.95 4.42
CA GLN A 66 10.59 24.89 3.46
C GLN A 66 10.69 23.66 2.54
N VAL A 67 11.90 23.29 2.11
CA VAL A 67 12.11 22.12 1.25
C VAL A 67 11.66 20.81 1.93
N LEU A 68 11.78 20.71 3.26
CA LEU A 68 11.30 19.53 4.00
C LEU A 68 9.78 19.60 4.24
N GLN A 69 9.22 20.81 4.42
CA GLN A 69 7.77 21.00 4.49
C GLN A 69 7.09 20.53 3.21
N HIS A 70 7.59 20.89 2.03
CA HIS A 70 7.05 20.43 0.75
C HIS A 70 7.06 18.90 0.66
N ARG A 71 8.15 18.24 1.03
CA ARG A 71 8.21 16.78 1.04
C ARG A 71 7.15 16.14 1.95
N MET A 72 6.94 16.70 3.14
CA MET A 72 5.91 16.20 4.07
C MET A 72 4.49 16.43 3.55
N VAL A 73 4.25 17.55 2.85
CA VAL A 73 2.97 17.80 2.16
C VAL A 73 2.74 16.78 1.05
N ASP A 74 3.76 16.48 0.23
CA ASP A 74 3.67 15.46 -0.81
C ASP A 74 3.36 14.07 -0.22
N MET A 75 4.00 13.71 0.90
CA MET A 75 3.69 12.45 1.62
C MET A 75 2.24 12.40 2.10
N PHE A 76 1.74 13.49 2.64
CA PHE A 76 0.34 13.61 3.07
C PHE A 76 -0.63 13.48 1.89
N MET A 77 -0.35 14.13 0.76
CA MET A 77 -1.19 14.05 -0.44
C MET A 77 -1.26 12.62 -0.98
N GLU A 78 -0.14 11.92 -1.07
CA GLU A 78 -0.09 10.52 -1.52
C GLU A 78 -0.88 9.60 -0.59
N TYR A 79 -0.77 9.78 0.71
CA TYR A 79 -1.57 9.04 1.69
C TYR A 79 -3.07 9.29 1.52
N GLU A 80 -3.53 10.55 1.45
CA GLU A 80 -4.96 10.90 1.34
C GLU A 80 -5.57 10.43 0.01
N GLN A 81 -4.80 10.46 -1.08
CA GLN A 81 -5.23 9.88 -2.35
C GLN A 81 -5.44 8.37 -2.23
N CYS A 82 -4.49 7.63 -1.66
CA CYS A 82 -4.62 6.19 -1.45
C CYS A 82 -5.82 5.85 -0.55
N LYS A 83 -6.03 6.61 0.51
CA LYS A 83 -7.16 6.44 1.43
C LYS A 83 -8.51 6.64 0.71
N SER A 84 -8.63 7.67 -0.11
CA SER A 84 -9.83 7.93 -0.90
C SER A 84 -10.11 6.82 -1.92
N LEU A 85 -9.07 6.35 -2.61
CA LEU A 85 -9.17 5.22 -3.54
C LEU A 85 -9.53 3.92 -2.83
N LEU A 86 -8.99 3.68 -1.62
CA LEU A 86 -9.33 2.52 -0.81
C LEU A 86 -10.82 2.48 -0.48
N TYR A 87 -11.38 3.59 0.00
CA TYR A 87 -12.82 3.66 0.28
C TYR A 87 -13.65 3.43 -0.98
N MET A 88 -13.31 4.09 -2.08
CA MET A 88 -14.03 3.91 -3.35
C MET A 88 -13.98 2.46 -3.85
N ALA A 89 -12.80 1.84 -3.86
CA ALA A 89 -12.65 0.46 -4.34
C ALA A 89 -13.36 -0.54 -3.43
N THR A 90 -13.32 -0.34 -2.10
CA THR A 90 -14.02 -1.19 -1.14
C THR A 90 -15.53 -1.10 -1.32
N MET A 91 -16.09 0.11 -1.43
CA MET A 91 -17.54 0.29 -1.67
C MET A 91 -17.98 -0.36 -2.97
N LYS A 92 -17.25 -0.16 -4.07
CA LYS A 92 -17.56 -0.79 -5.36
C LYS A 92 -17.51 -2.32 -5.31
N ASN A 93 -16.56 -2.87 -4.56
CA ASN A 93 -16.45 -4.31 -4.38
C ASN A 93 -17.64 -4.87 -3.57
N GLU A 94 -18.03 -4.22 -2.48
CA GLU A 94 -19.19 -4.64 -1.66
C GLU A 94 -20.51 -4.54 -2.42
N GLU A 95 -20.66 -3.54 -3.29
CA GLU A 95 -21.82 -3.36 -4.15
C GLU A 95 -21.81 -4.26 -5.40
N SER A 96 -20.75 -5.06 -5.60
CA SER A 96 -20.52 -5.83 -6.84
C SER A 96 -20.64 -4.98 -8.09
N ALA A 97 -20.14 -3.75 -8.04
CA ALA A 97 -20.21 -2.80 -9.15
C ALA A 97 -19.45 -3.32 -10.39
N PRO A 98 -19.94 -3.07 -11.62
CA PRO A 98 -19.31 -3.58 -12.85
C PRO A 98 -17.85 -3.16 -13.03
N ASP A 99 -17.45 -2.03 -12.45
CA ASP A 99 -16.10 -1.49 -12.51
C ASP A 99 -15.29 -1.68 -11.22
N ALA A 100 -15.75 -2.57 -10.31
CA ALA A 100 -15.06 -2.85 -9.05
C ALA A 100 -13.61 -3.32 -9.27
N LYS A 101 -13.42 -4.27 -10.17
CA LYS A 101 -12.08 -4.82 -10.49
C LYS A 101 -11.14 -3.75 -11.05
N LYS A 102 -11.65 -2.85 -11.87
CA LYS A 102 -10.92 -1.67 -12.37
C LYS A 102 -10.51 -0.75 -11.21
N ALA A 103 -11.43 -0.46 -10.29
CA ALA A 103 -11.15 0.37 -9.11
C ALA A 103 -10.09 -0.27 -8.20
N ILE A 104 -10.14 -1.59 -7.97
CA ILE A 104 -9.15 -2.35 -7.21
C ILE A 104 -7.77 -2.27 -7.86
N SER A 105 -7.69 -2.43 -9.19
CA SER A 105 -6.43 -2.29 -9.93
C SER A 105 -5.87 -0.87 -9.86
N GLY A 106 -6.72 0.16 -9.98
CA GLY A 106 -6.31 1.56 -9.79
C GLY A 106 -5.78 1.85 -8.38
N LEU A 107 -6.46 1.34 -7.36
CA LEU A 107 -6.00 1.42 -5.97
C LEU A 107 -4.62 0.76 -5.80
N LYS A 108 -4.46 -0.47 -6.25
CA LYS A 108 -3.20 -1.21 -6.07
C LYS A 108 -2.02 -0.58 -6.82
N TYR A 109 -2.27 0.00 -8.01
CA TYR A 109 -1.30 0.82 -8.72
C TYR A 109 -0.83 2.01 -7.86
N GLN A 110 -1.79 2.80 -7.35
CA GLN A 110 -1.48 3.99 -6.57
C GLN A 110 -0.78 3.65 -5.26
N VAL A 111 -1.26 2.63 -4.54
CA VAL A 111 -0.63 2.13 -3.29
C VAL A 111 0.81 1.68 -3.52
N GLY A 112 1.09 1.01 -4.64
CA GLY A 112 2.45 0.57 -4.99
C GLY A 112 3.42 1.75 -5.18
N LYS A 113 2.98 2.83 -5.82
CA LYS A 113 3.76 4.06 -6.03
C LYS A 113 3.90 4.89 -4.76
N ALA A 114 2.78 5.19 -4.14
CA ALA A 114 2.71 6.03 -2.94
C ALA A 114 3.45 5.41 -1.76
N GLY A 115 3.28 4.10 -1.53
CA GLY A 115 3.96 3.38 -0.46
C GLY A 115 5.48 3.43 -0.59
N LYS A 116 5.99 3.26 -1.81
CA LYS A 116 7.43 3.43 -2.09
C LYS A 116 7.88 4.87 -1.82
N PHE A 117 7.14 5.86 -2.31
CA PHE A 117 7.47 7.28 -2.13
C PHE A 117 7.45 7.68 -0.65
N VAL A 118 6.34 7.44 0.05
CA VAL A 118 6.19 7.81 1.48
C VAL A 118 7.25 7.11 2.33
N GLY A 119 7.49 5.81 2.08
CA GLY A 119 8.53 5.06 2.79
C GLY A 119 9.92 5.63 2.59
N GLN A 120 10.31 5.93 1.35
CA GLN A 120 11.62 6.53 1.04
C GLN A 120 11.79 7.94 1.62
N GLN A 121 10.73 8.78 1.54
CA GLN A 121 10.78 10.12 2.12
C GLN A 121 10.89 10.07 3.65
N SER A 122 10.19 9.15 4.30
CA SER A 122 10.30 8.96 5.75
C SER A 122 11.72 8.59 6.17
N VAL A 123 12.31 7.59 5.53
CA VAL A 123 13.71 7.20 5.79
C VAL A 123 14.65 8.38 5.57
N GLN A 124 14.50 9.10 4.45
CA GLN A 124 15.35 10.24 4.10
C GLN A 124 15.25 11.36 5.14
N LEU A 125 14.04 11.70 5.60
CA LEU A 125 13.81 12.79 6.56
C LEU A 125 14.29 12.45 7.98
N HIS A 126 14.35 11.16 8.35
CA HIS A 126 14.96 10.69 9.59
C HIS A 126 16.50 10.57 9.49
N GLY A 127 17.05 10.60 8.28
CA GLY A 127 18.50 10.43 8.06
C GLY A 127 18.99 9.08 8.57
N GLY A 128 20.18 9.04 9.19
CA GLY A 128 20.78 7.80 9.73
C GLY A 128 19.85 7.04 10.68
N MET A 129 19.03 7.73 11.47
CA MET A 129 18.06 7.11 12.38
C MET A 129 16.96 6.32 11.64
N GLY A 130 16.61 6.72 10.41
CA GLY A 130 15.57 6.05 9.60
C GLY A 130 15.96 4.65 9.11
N VAL A 131 17.23 4.27 9.20
CA VAL A 131 17.75 2.95 8.81
C VAL A 131 18.17 2.08 9.99
N THR A 132 18.04 2.60 11.23
CA THR A 132 18.31 1.83 12.45
C THR A 132 17.08 1.03 12.89
N ASP A 133 17.30 0.00 13.70
CA ASP A 133 16.20 -0.78 14.29
C ASP A 133 15.57 -0.09 15.52
N GLU A 134 16.11 1.05 15.95
CA GLU A 134 15.58 1.84 17.08
C GLU A 134 14.27 2.54 16.72
N LEU A 135 14.06 2.86 15.44
CA LEU A 135 12.83 3.46 14.94
C LEU A 135 12.09 2.48 14.01
N ASN A 136 10.77 2.46 14.14
CA ASN A 136 9.91 1.60 13.32
C ASN A 136 9.78 2.06 11.85
N VAL A 137 10.34 3.20 11.47
CA VAL A 137 10.31 3.76 10.12
C VAL A 137 10.85 2.77 9.08
N GLY A 138 12.00 2.14 9.36
CA GLY A 138 12.61 1.14 8.50
C GLY A 138 11.72 -0.11 8.32
N HIS A 139 11.01 -0.54 9.37
CA HIS A 139 10.11 -1.68 9.29
C HIS A 139 8.89 -1.41 8.40
N TYR A 140 8.24 -0.26 8.56
CA TYR A 140 7.15 0.17 7.68
C TYR A 140 7.58 0.34 6.23
N PHE A 141 8.76 0.92 5.99
CA PHE A 141 9.33 1.03 4.63
C PHE A 141 9.52 -0.34 3.97
N LYS A 142 10.13 -1.31 4.68
CA LYS A 142 10.29 -2.68 4.19
C LYS A 142 8.94 -3.33 3.89
N ARG A 143 7.95 -3.15 4.78
CA ARG A 143 6.62 -3.72 4.60
C ARG A 143 5.90 -3.11 3.40
N LEU A 144 5.91 -1.80 3.22
CA LEU A 144 5.35 -1.11 2.05
C LEU A 144 6.00 -1.57 0.75
N THR A 145 7.33 -1.77 0.75
CA THR A 145 8.07 -2.31 -0.40
C THR A 145 7.56 -3.71 -0.77
N THR A 146 7.36 -4.57 0.22
CA THR A 146 6.82 -5.94 0.03
C THR A 146 5.38 -5.89 -0.50
N ILE A 147 4.50 -5.09 0.11
CA ILE A 147 3.11 -4.90 -0.35
C ILE A 147 3.08 -4.42 -1.82
N GLY A 148 4.05 -3.59 -2.21
CA GLY A 148 4.17 -3.10 -3.59
C GLY A 148 4.34 -4.21 -4.63
N THR A 149 4.73 -5.43 -4.25
CA THR A 149 4.96 -6.58 -5.15
C THR A 149 3.94 -7.71 -5.00
N ILE A 150 3.35 -7.89 -3.82
CA ILE A 150 2.35 -8.95 -3.57
C ILE A 150 1.10 -8.71 -4.44
N PHE A 151 0.57 -9.77 -5.06
CA PHE A 151 -0.57 -9.76 -5.99
C PHE A 151 -0.38 -8.88 -7.23
N GLY A 152 0.85 -8.66 -7.64
CA GLY A 152 1.20 -7.82 -8.79
C GLY A 152 1.75 -6.44 -8.40
N ASN A 153 2.71 -5.96 -9.18
CA ASN A 153 3.32 -4.65 -8.98
C ASN A 153 2.49 -3.52 -9.65
N ALA A 154 2.95 -2.27 -9.50
CA ALA A 154 2.26 -1.12 -10.07
C ALA A 154 2.07 -1.23 -11.60
N ASP A 155 3.09 -1.67 -12.34
CA ASP A 155 3.00 -1.77 -13.80
C ASP A 155 2.00 -2.85 -14.24
N PHE A 156 1.93 -3.96 -13.52
CA PHE A 156 0.92 -5.00 -13.74
C PHE A 156 -0.49 -4.43 -13.58
N HIS A 157 -0.75 -3.73 -12.47
CA HIS A 157 -2.07 -3.16 -12.18
C HIS A 157 -2.43 -1.99 -13.10
N LEU A 158 -1.44 -1.21 -13.58
CA LEU A 158 -1.69 -0.19 -14.61
C LEU A 158 -2.18 -0.82 -15.92
N LYS A 159 -1.52 -1.91 -16.38
CA LYS A 159 -1.96 -2.65 -17.57
C LYS A 159 -3.36 -3.22 -17.38
N GLN A 160 -3.64 -3.84 -16.24
CA GLN A 160 -4.96 -4.37 -15.93
C GLN A 160 -6.02 -3.27 -15.91
N TYR A 161 -5.74 -2.13 -15.27
CA TYR A 161 -6.65 -0.97 -15.25
C TYR A 161 -7.00 -0.45 -16.66
N THR A 162 -6.05 -0.45 -17.58
CA THR A 162 -6.27 0.03 -18.95
C THR A 162 -6.96 -0.99 -19.85
N SER A 163 -6.97 -2.28 -19.49
CA SER A 163 -7.62 -3.36 -20.25
C SER A 163 -9.06 -3.65 -19.81
N LEU A 164 -9.46 -3.18 -18.64
CA LEU A 164 -10.81 -3.24 -18.07
C LEU A 164 -11.59 -1.95 -18.36
#